data_8d8e19ddcaab5795c1e499fc9d60c18d
#
_entry.id   8d8e19ddcaab5795c1e499fc9d60c18d
#
_cell.length_a   1.000
_cell.length_b   1.000
_cell.length_c   1.000
_cell.angle_alpha   90.00
_cell.angle_beta   90.00
_cell.angle_gamma   90.00
#
_symmetry.space_group_name_H-M   'P 1'
#
loop_
_entity.id
_entity.type
_entity.pdbx_description
1 polymer ?
#
loop_
_entity_poly.entity_id
_entity_poly.type
_entity_poly.pdbx_seq_one_letter_code
_entity_poly.pdbx_strand_id
1 'polypeptide(L)'
;MSLSDIAVLVGFIGIYDLRIQVDELKVRAWAESFDSDLPLQEAKRIVSWHYANFDTAIQPSHIIKEWRRRMYDERVREISRLLSLEFEEREKQKASPEVIAKWKKEFRDYMERNRVTDAPLETDSGTVAPDA
;
A
#
# COMPACT_ATOMS: atom_id res chain seq x y z
N MET A 1 5.79 17.67 -15.36
CA MET A 1 5.14 18.79 -16.10
C MET A 1 6.17 19.55 -16.91
N SER A 2 5.79 19.97 -18.10
CA SER A 2 6.60 20.87 -18.92
C SER A 2 6.56 22.30 -18.38
N LEU A 3 7.45 23.17 -18.89
CA LEU A 3 7.44 24.58 -18.51
C LEU A 3 6.10 25.25 -18.87
N SER A 4 5.52 24.89 -20.00
CA SER A 4 4.18 25.34 -20.40
C SER A 4 3.11 24.91 -19.40
N ASP A 5 3.17 23.70 -18.92
CA ASP A 5 2.24 23.18 -17.93
C ASP A 5 2.36 23.94 -16.61
N ILE A 6 3.58 24.24 -16.19
CA ILE A 6 3.82 25.04 -14.98
C ILE A 6 3.25 26.45 -15.14
N ALA A 7 3.42 27.05 -16.31
CA ALA A 7 2.83 28.37 -16.59
C ALA A 7 1.30 28.34 -16.47
N VAL A 8 0.67 27.31 -17.01
CA VAL A 8 -0.78 27.11 -16.89
C VAL A 8 -1.18 26.90 -15.42
N LEU A 9 -0.42 26.13 -14.69
CA LEU A 9 -0.69 25.86 -13.27
C LEU A 9 -0.59 27.13 -12.44
N VAL A 10 0.47 27.91 -12.61
CA VAL A 10 0.65 29.17 -11.87
C VAL A 10 -0.47 30.16 -12.22
N GLY A 11 -0.83 30.24 -13.49
CA GLY A 11 -1.99 31.06 -13.94
C GLY A 11 -3.30 30.62 -13.29
N PHE A 12 -3.51 29.31 -13.20
CA PHE A 12 -4.68 28.72 -12.54
C PHE A 12 -4.72 29.07 -11.04
N ILE A 13 -3.58 28.99 -10.37
CA ILE A 13 -3.46 29.38 -8.95
C ILE A 13 -3.78 30.87 -8.78
N GLY A 14 -3.34 31.72 -9.69
CA GLY A 14 -3.62 33.16 -9.66
C GLY A 14 -5.10 33.51 -9.73
N ILE A 15 -5.92 32.62 -10.28
CA ILE A 15 -7.40 32.81 -10.30
C ILE A 15 -7.96 32.65 -8.88
N TYR A 16 -7.42 31.69 -8.10
CA TYR A 16 -7.86 31.45 -6.73
C TYR A 16 -7.26 32.41 -5.72
N ASP A 17 -6.05 32.88 -5.97
CA ASP A 17 -5.25 33.57 -4.98
C ASP A 17 -4.57 34.81 -5.55
N LEU A 18 -5.09 35.97 -5.21
CA LEU A 18 -4.56 37.25 -5.66
C LEU A 18 -3.19 37.61 -5.05
N ARG A 19 -2.77 36.88 -4.01
CA ARG A 19 -1.44 37.06 -3.41
C ARG A 19 -0.34 36.49 -4.30
N ILE A 20 -0.69 35.62 -5.24
CA ILE A 20 0.26 34.96 -6.13
C ILE A 20 0.45 35.82 -7.36
N GLN A 21 1.67 36.30 -7.59
CA GLN A 21 2.04 36.96 -8.82
C GLN A 21 2.35 35.93 -9.90
N VAL A 22 1.69 36.11 -11.05
CA VAL A 22 1.91 35.24 -12.20
C VAL A 22 2.92 35.94 -13.11
N ASP A 23 4.19 35.61 -12.96
CA ASP A 23 5.29 36.14 -13.78
C ASP A 23 6.25 35.01 -14.19
N GLU A 24 7.14 35.34 -15.12
CA GLU A 24 8.08 34.37 -15.68
C GLU A 24 9.06 33.83 -14.61
N LEU A 25 9.51 34.68 -13.69
CA LEU A 25 10.41 34.25 -12.62
C LEU A 25 9.74 33.21 -11.72
N LYS A 26 8.49 33.46 -11.37
CA LYS A 26 7.73 32.49 -10.55
C LYS A 26 7.54 31.17 -11.28
N VAL A 27 7.17 31.23 -12.56
CA VAL A 27 7.01 30.02 -13.38
C VAL A 27 8.29 29.21 -13.42
N ARG A 28 9.43 29.86 -13.62
CA ARG A 28 10.73 29.18 -13.65
C ARG A 28 11.11 28.62 -12.30
N ALA A 29 10.92 29.36 -11.22
CA ALA A 29 11.20 28.89 -9.89
C ALA A 29 10.36 27.66 -9.52
N TRP A 30 9.10 27.69 -9.90
CA TRP A 30 8.20 26.55 -9.68
C TRP A 30 8.59 25.34 -10.52
N ALA A 31 9.00 25.58 -11.77
CA ALA A 31 9.43 24.50 -12.67
C ALA A 31 10.60 23.69 -12.10
N GLU A 32 11.52 24.36 -11.40
CA GLU A 32 12.64 23.69 -10.74
C GLU A 32 12.21 22.81 -9.57
N SER A 33 11.05 23.07 -8.99
CA SER A 33 10.56 22.36 -7.81
C SER A 33 9.78 21.09 -8.12
N PHE A 34 9.33 20.92 -9.36
CA PHE A 34 8.47 19.80 -9.74
C PHE A 34 9.22 18.74 -10.54
N ASP A 35 8.95 17.50 -10.20
CA ASP A 35 9.38 16.34 -10.98
C ASP A 35 8.47 16.18 -12.22
N SER A 36 9.00 15.49 -13.23
CA SER A 36 8.29 15.27 -14.49
C SER A 36 7.05 14.36 -14.35
N ASP A 37 6.93 13.65 -13.24
CA ASP A 37 5.90 12.61 -13.05
C ASP A 37 4.52 13.14 -12.65
N LEU A 38 4.45 14.39 -12.20
CA LEU A 38 3.18 14.97 -11.76
C LEU A 38 2.39 15.50 -12.97
N PRO A 39 1.21 14.92 -13.27
CA PRO A 39 0.36 15.43 -14.34
C PRO A 39 -0.26 16.78 -14.00
N LEU A 40 -0.39 17.66 -14.99
CA LEU A 40 -0.99 18.98 -14.82
C LEU A 40 -2.41 18.90 -14.25
N GLN A 41 -3.22 17.97 -14.71
CA GLN A 41 -4.61 17.83 -14.25
C GLN A 41 -4.67 17.47 -12.76
N GLU A 42 -3.79 16.60 -12.31
CA GLU A 42 -3.70 16.27 -10.89
C GLU A 42 -3.20 17.43 -10.05
N ALA A 43 -2.23 18.19 -10.55
CA ALA A 43 -1.78 19.41 -9.90
C ALA A 43 -2.93 20.44 -9.74
N LYS A 44 -3.74 20.62 -10.76
CA LYS A 44 -4.92 21.49 -10.70
C LYS A 44 -5.94 21.03 -9.66
N ARG A 45 -6.17 19.73 -9.58
CA ARG A 45 -7.08 19.15 -8.57
C ARG A 45 -6.58 19.41 -7.16
N ILE A 46 -5.28 19.28 -6.95
CA ILE A 46 -4.66 19.55 -5.67
C ILE A 46 -4.78 21.03 -5.31
N VAL A 47 -4.59 21.92 -6.25
CA VAL A 47 -4.78 23.36 -6.04
C VAL A 47 -6.22 23.67 -5.60
N SER A 48 -7.20 23.14 -6.30
CA SER A 48 -8.62 23.31 -5.95
C SER A 48 -8.91 22.77 -4.56
N TRP A 49 -8.37 21.60 -4.24
CA TRP A 49 -8.50 21.00 -2.92
C TRP A 49 -7.86 21.87 -1.83
N HIS A 50 -6.67 22.40 -2.09
CA HIS A 50 -5.97 23.26 -1.14
C HIS A 50 -6.81 24.49 -0.77
N TYR A 51 -7.32 25.19 -1.75
CA TYR A 51 -8.11 26.41 -1.51
C TYR A 51 -9.53 26.13 -1.01
N ALA A 52 -10.01 24.90 -1.13
CA ALA A 52 -11.25 24.49 -0.48
C ALA A 52 -11.08 24.18 1.00
N ASN A 53 -9.86 23.84 1.44
CA ASN A 53 -9.58 23.40 2.80
C ASN A 53 -8.67 24.34 3.60
N PHE A 54 -7.89 25.17 2.92
CA PHE A 54 -6.92 26.08 3.55
C PHE A 54 -7.05 27.49 2.96
N ASP A 55 -6.72 28.47 3.75
CA ASP A 55 -6.68 29.88 3.36
C ASP A 55 -5.25 30.42 3.14
N THR A 56 -4.25 29.57 3.29
CA THR A 56 -2.84 29.91 3.05
C THR A 56 -2.50 29.89 1.57
N ALA A 57 -1.55 30.73 1.16
CA ALA A 57 -1.03 30.71 -0.20
C ALA A 57 -0.34 29.38 -0.47
N ILE A 58 -0.68 28.76 -1.59
CA ILE A 58 -0.11 27.46 -1.94
C ILE A 58 1.35 27.59 -2.38
N GLN A 59 2.17 26.64 -1.96
CA GLN A 59 3.56 26.52 -2.34
C GLN A 59 3.76 25.22 -3.13
N PRO A 60 4.85 25.11 -3.93
CA PRO A 60 5.14 23.85 -4.63
C PRO A 60 5.20 22.65 -3.70
N SER A 61 5.74 22.84 -2.49
CA SER A 61 5.84 21.76 -1.50
C SER A 61 4.46 21.22 -1.09
N HIS A 62 3.45 22.07 -1.03
CA HIS A 62 2.07 21.64 -0.72
C HIS A 62 1.54 20.69 -1.77
N ILE A 63 1.77 21.01 -3.04
CA ILE A 63 1.32 20.19 -4.17
C ILE A 63 2.06 18.86 -4.18
N ILE A 64 3.38 18.89 -4.02
CA ILE A 64 4.22 17.68 -4.05
C ILE A 64 3.87 16.74 -2.91
N LYS A 65 3.71 17.26 -1.70
CA LYS A 65 3.34 16.44 -0.53
C LYS A 65 1.98 15.80 -0.70
N GLU A 66 1.00 16.55 -1.16
CA GLU A 66 -0.35 16.03 -1.38
C GLU A 66 -0.38 14.99 -2.50
N TRP A 67 0.37 15.24 -3.58
CA TRP A 67 0.52 14.27 -4.65
C TRP A 67 1.12 12.95 -4.16
N ARG A 68 2.20 13.03 -3.38
CA ARG A 68 2.84 11.84 -2.81
C ARG A 68 1.89 11.08 -1.87
N ARG A 69 1.12 11.80 -1.07
CA ARG A 69 0.12 11.20 -0.19
C ARG A 69 -0.94 10.44 -0.99
N ARG A 70 -1.46 11.04 -2.05
CA ARG A 70 -2.48 10.41 -2.91
C ARG A 70 -1.93 9.17 -3.61
N MET A 71 -0.71 9.24 -4.10
CA MET A 71 -0.05 8.10 -4.73
C MET A 71 0.20 6.97 -3.74
N TYR A 72 0.60 7.31 -2.52
CA TYR A 72 0.76 6.31 -1.46
C TYR A 72 -0.57 5.64 -1.13
N ASP A 73 -1.64 6.41 -0.93
CA ASP A 73 -2.97 5.88 -0.63
C ASP A 73 -3.47 4.96 -1.75
N GLU A 74 -3.24 5.35 -2.99
CA GLU A 74 -3.61 4.54 -4.15
C GLU A 74 -2.85 3.21 -4.17
N ARG A 75 -1.55 3.24 -3.91
CA ARG A 75 -0.73 2.02 -3.80
C ARG A 75 -1.22 1.11 -2.68
N VAL A 76 -1.52 1.66 -1.52
CA VAL A 76 -2.04 0.90 -0.39
C VAL A 76 -3.37 0.25 -0.76
N ARG A 77 -4.26 0.98 -1.39
CA ARG A 77 -5.55 0.43 -1.87
C ARG A 77 -5.34 -0.70 -2.87
N GLU A 78 -4.44 -0.52 -3.82
CA GLU A 78 -4.13 -1.53 -4.83
C GLU A 78 -3.53 -2.78 -4.21
N ILE A 79 -2.57 -2.63 -3.30
CA ILE A 79 -1.99 -3.75 -2.56
C ILE A 79 -3.06 -4.46 -1.74
N SER A 80 -3.93 -3.72 -1.05
CA SER A 80 -5.03 -4.29 -0.27
C SER A 80 -5.99 -5.07 -1.15
N ARG A 81 -6.30 -4.54 -2.33
CA ARG A 81 -7.16 -5.21 -3.31
C ARG A 81 -6.54 -6.52 -3.79
N LEU A 82 -5.25 -6.50 -4.15
CA LEU A 82 -4.54 -7.69 -4.60
C LEU A 82 -4.44 -8.74 -3.51
N LEU A 83 -4.16 -8.33 -2.27
CA LEU A 83 -4.12 -9.24 -1.13
C LEU A 83 -5.49 -9.86 -0.85
N SER A 84 -6.55 -9.08 -0.98
CA SER A 84 -7.93 -9.59 -0.81
C SER A 84 -8.27 -10.63 -1.87
N LEU A 85 -7.89 -10.37 -3.13
CA LEU A 85 -8.11 -11.32 -4.22
C LEU A 85 -7.31 -12.62 -3.99
N GLU A 86 -6.06 -12.50 -3.56
CA GLU A 86 -5.22 -13.65 -3.25
C GLU A 86 -5.81 -14.47 -2.09
N PHE A 87 -6.31 -13.79 -1.06
CA PHE A 87 -6.95 -14.43 0.07
C PHE A 87 -8.22 -15.17 -0.36
N GLU A 88 -9.07 -14.54 -1.17
CA GLU A 88 -10.27 -15.18 -1.71
C GLU A 88 -9.93 -16.41 -2.56
N GLU A 89 -8.88 -16.32 -3.36
CA GLU A 89 -8.44 -17.43 -4.18
C GLU A 89 -7.93 -18.59 -3.33
N ARG A 90 -7.16 -18.29 -2.28
CA ARG A 90 -6.72 -19.31 -1.31
C ARG A 90 -7.90 -19.95 -0.60
N GLU A 91 -8.93 -19.18 -0.24
CA GLU A 91 -10.14 -19.71 0.36
C GLU A 91 -10.88 -20.64 -0.60
N LYS A 92 -10.94 -20.31 -1.88
CA LYS A 92 -11.51 -21.17 -2.90
C LYS A 92 -10.70 -22.45 -3.11
N GLN A 93 -9.40 -22.39 -2.94
CA GLN A 93 -8.50 -23.54 -3.06
C GLN A 93 -8.43 -24.38 -1.80
N LYS A 94 -9.03 -23.94 -0.71
CA LYS A 94 -9.15 -24.79 0.47
C LYS A 94 -9.81 -26.10 0.10
N ALA A 95 -9.16 -27.17 0.52
CA ALA A 95 -9.61 -28.50 0.23
C ALA A 95 -11.09 -28.68 0.63
N SER A 96 -11.83 -29.34 -0.24
CA SER A 96 -13.22 -29.69 0.05
C SER A 96 -13.30 -30.52 1.34
N PRO A 97 -14.46 -30.57 2.01
CA PRO A 97 -14.62 -31.40 3.20
C PRO A 97 -14.19 -32.86 2.99
N GLU A 98 -14.38 -33.37 1.78
CA GLU A 98 -13.96 -34.72 1.40
C GLU A 98 -12.44 -34.88 1.43
N VAL A 99 -11.70 -33.93 0.89
CA VAL A 99 -10.25 -33.94 0.88
C VAL A 99 -9.70 -33.78 2.29
N ILE A 100 -10.30 -32.91 3.09
CA ILE A 100 -9.93 -32.72 4.49
C ILE A 100 -10.13 -34.03 5.27
N ALA A 101 -11.25 -34.71 5.06
CA ALA A 101 -11.55 -35.99 5.69
C ALA A 101 -10.51 -37.04 5.30
N LYS A 102 -10.13 -37.08 4.02
CA LYS A 102 -9.10 -37.97 3.51
C LYS A 102 -7.75 -37.72 4.17
N TRP A 103 -7.33 -36.47 4.26
CA TRP A 103 -6.07 -36.11 4.90
C TRP A 103 -6.06 -36.43 6.38
N LYS A 104 -7.17 -36.19 7.08
CA LYS A 104 -7.30 -36.56 8.50
C LYS A 104 -7.17 -38.04 8.71
N LYS A 105 -7.75 -38.84 7.81
CA LYS A 105 -7.65 -40.29 7.85
C LYS A 105 -6.21 -40.74 7.61
N GLU A 106 -5.56 -40.26 6.58
CA GLU A 106 -4.18 -40.58 6.25
C GLU A 106 -3.25 -40.20 7.40
N PHE A 107 -3.46 -39.05 8.02
CA PHE A 107 -2.67 -38.62 9.16
C PHE A 107 -2.85 -39.52 10.37
N ARG A 108 -4.09 -39.92 10.66
CA ARG A 108 -4.36 -40.86 11.74
C ARG A 108 -3.69 -42.21 11.48
N ASP A 109 -3.79 -42.71 10.26
CA ASP A 109 -3.16 -43.99 9.88
C ASP A 109 -1.65 -43.91 9.99
N TYR A 110 -1.04 -42.79 9.61
CA TYR A 110 0.39 -42.54 9.77
C TYR A 110 0.80 -42.53 11.24
N MET A 111 0.08 -41.80 12.07
CA MET A 111 0.37 -41.72 13.50
C MET A 111 0.23 -43.06 14.17
N GLU A 112 -0.77 -43.86 13.79
CA GLU A 112 -0.98 -45.17 14.34
C GLU A 112 0.12 -46.15 13.94
N ARG A 113 0.58 -46.12 12.70
CA ARG A 113 1.71 -46.93 12.23
C ARG A 113 3.00 -46.61 12.97
N ASN A 114 3.20 -45.38 13.39
CA ASN A 114 4.39 -44.94 14.08
C ASN A 114 4.27 -44.93 15.60
N ARG A 115 3.14 -45.36 16.12
CA ARG A 115 2.86 -45.37 17.56
C ARG A 115 3.81 -46.23 18.35
N VAL A 116 4.17 -47.39 17.82
CA VAL A 116 5.08 -48.34 18.45
C VAL A 116 6.47 -47.73 18.57
N THR A 117 6.87 -46.91 17.61
CA THR A 117 8.18 -46.26 17.60
C THR A 117 8.27 -45.16 18.67
N ASP A 118 7.18 -44.46 18.93
CA ASP A 118 7.13 -43.38 19.89
C ASP A 118 7.12 -43.89 21.34
N ALA A 119 6.48 -44.98 21.60
CA ALA A 119 6.38 -45.56 22.94
C ALA A 119 7.72 -45.81 23.62
N PRO A 120 8.72 -46.41 22.97
CA PRO A 120 10.04 -46.59 23.55
C PRO A 120 10.75 -45.30 23.90
N LEU A 121 10.61 -44.29 23.06
CA LEU A 121 11.21 -42.99 23.28
C LEU A 121 10.61 -42.29 24.51
N GLU A 122 9.33 -42.38 24.69
CA GLU A 122 8.64 -41.82 25.85
C GLU A 122 9.10 -42.48 27.14
N THR A 123 9.28 -43.77 27.10
CA THR A 123 9.77 -44.54 28.24
C THR A 123 11.19 -44.13 28.64
N ASP A 124 12.04 -43.94 27.66
CA ASP A 124 13.41 -43.50 27.90
C ASP A 124 13.44 -42.08 28.49
N SER A 125 12.63 -41.20 27.98
CA SER A 125 12.52 -39.85 28.51
C SER A 125 12.05 -39.85 29.95
N GLY A 126 11.07 -40.64 30.27
CA GLY A 126 10.56 -40.79 31.62
C GLY A 126 11.58 -41.36 32.58
N THR A 127 12.43 -42.22 32.10
CA THR A 127 13.46 -42.83 32.88
C THR A 127 14.60 -41.88 33.22
N VAL A 128 14.98 -41.08 32.27
CA VAL A 128 16.11 -40.16 32.40
C VAL A 128 15.81 -39.00 33.33
N ALA A 129 14.64 -38.44 33.24
CA ALA A 129 14.28 -37.26 34.02
C ALA A 129 14.34 -37.43 35.54
N PRO A 130 13.85 -38.52 36.09
CA PRO A 130 13.85 -38.71 37.55
C PRO A 130 15.23 -38.85 38.17
N ASP A 131 16.17 -39.34 37.42
CA ASP A 131 17.48 -39.67 37.95
C ASP A 131 18.34 -38.45 38.26
N ALA A 132 17.97 -37.33 37.77
CA ALA A 132 18.66 -36.07 38.06
C ALA A 132 18.35 -35.55 39.48
#